data_159d7144d1d553d1e554f3f0ba6b2d65
#
_entry.id   159d7144d1d553d1e554f3f0ba6b2d65
#
_cell.length_a   1.000
_cell.length_b   1.000
_cell.length_c   1.000
_cell.angle_alpha   90.00
_cell.angle_beta   90.00
_cell.angle_gamma   90.00
#
_symmetry.space_group_name_H-M   'P 1'
#
loop_
_entity.id
_entity.type
_entity.pdbx_description
1 polymer ?
#
loop_
_entity_poly.entity_id
_entity_poly.type
_entity_poly.pdbx_seq_one_letter_code
_entity_poly.pdbx_strand_id
1 'polypeptide(L)'
;MTEVEAALTSTAAEHSPGPWYRRVLLKLSGEVFGGGQIGIDPDVAHSIALQVADVVAAGTQMAIVVGGGNFFRGAQLSQRGMDRDRADYMGMLGTVMNCLALQDFLEKAGVPTRVQTAITMGQVAEPYIPRRAERHLEKGRVVIFGAGAGLPYFSTDTVAAQRALEIGCEVLLLGKNGVDGVYDADPRIDPAARKFDVITYNDVLRRGLAVADATAISLCRDNGMPIVVFGLEDGNIARVIRGERIGTLVRAAGQGEEAGLP
;
A
#
# COMPACT_ATOMS: atom_id res chain seq x y z
N MET A 1 16.93 -37.13 45.99
CA MET A 1 16.81 -36.02 45.04
C MET A 1 16.27 -36.64 43.77
N THR A 2 15.02 -36.39 43.55
CA THR A 2 14.14 -37.17 42.67
C THR A 2 14.06 -36.52 41.26
N GLU A 3 13.99 -37.39 40.27
CA GLU A 3 13.87 -37.09 38.81
C GLU A 3 12.66 -36.22 38.42
N VAL A 4 12.03 -35.50 39.34
CA VAL A 4 10.81 -34.72 39.12
C VAL A 4 11.12 -33.21 38.87
N GLU A 5 12.34 -32.75 39.09
CA GLU A 5 12.70 -31.31 38.91
C GLU A 5 13.24 -30.97 37.53
N ALA A 6 13.43 -31.94 36.62
CA ALA A 6 13.96 -31.71 35.26
C ALA A 6 12.88 -31.47 34.18
N ALA A 7 11.58 -31.47 34.53
CA ALA A 7 10.49 -31.42 33.54
C ALA A 7 9.75 -30.07 33.48
N LEU A 8 10.24 -28.99 34.11
CA LEU A 8 9.55 -27.68 34.17
C LEU A 8 10.27 -26.54 33.47
N THR A 9 11.22 -26.81 32.58
CA THR A 9 11.72 -25.82 31.63
C THR A 9 11.27 -26.13 30.22
N SER A 10 9.99 -26.36 30.02
CA SER A 10 9.37 -26.19 28.71
C SER A 10 9.24 -24.69 28.49
N THR A 11 10.18 -24.13 27.73
CA THR A 11 10.13 -22.79 27.18
C THR A 11 8.76 -22.60 26.55
N ALA A 12 7.93 -21.77 27.17
CA ALA A 12 6.78 -21.16 26.52
C ALA A 12 7.35 -20.41 25.32
N ALA A 13 7.21 -20.96 24.12
CA ALA A 13 7.36 -20.22 22.89
C ALA A 13 6.37 -19.06 23.01
N GLU A 14 6.88 -17.85 23.21
CA GLU A 14 6.10 -16.65 23.16
C GLU A 14 5.41 -16.65 21.80
N HIS A 15 4.11 -16.95 21.80
CA HIS A 15 3.27 -16.73 20.66
C HIS A 15 3.23 -15.21 20.43
N SER A 16 4.10 -14.72 19.58
CA SER A 16 3.94 -13.37 19.05
C SER A 16 2.51 -13.28 18.49
N PRO A 17 1.68 -12.34 18.94
CA PRO A 17 0.35 -12.19 18.39
C PRO A 17 0.49 -12.05 16.87
N GLY A 18 -0.30 -12.82 16.11
CA GLY A 18 -0.30 -12.77 14.64
C GLY A 18 -0.61 -11.35 14.14
N PRO A 19 -0.47 -11.10 12.84
CA PRO A 19 -0.72 -9.78 12.30
C PRO A 19 -2.17 -9.34 12.61
N TRP A 20 -2.34 -8.07 13.00
CA TRP A 20 -3.66 -7.48 13.25
C TRP A 20 -4.53 -7.51 11.98
N TYR A 21 -3.91 -7.18 10.83
CA TYR A 21 -4.55 -7.27 9.51
C TYR A 21 -4.05 -8.50 8.77
N ARG A 22 -4.96 -9.35 8.33
CA ARG A 22 -4.65 -10.60 7.61
C ARG A 22 -4.45 -10.40 6.12
N ARG A 23 -5.27 -9.52 5.49
CA ARG A 23 -5.16 -9.19 4.07
C ARG A 23 -5.18 -7.67 3.88
N VAL A 24 -4.13 -7.15 3.31
CA VAL A 24 -3.92 -5.71 3.14
C VAL A 24 -3.57 -5.37 1.70
N LEU A 25 -3.90 -4.15 1.29
CA LEU A 25 -3.35 -3.56 0.08
C LEU A 25 -2.47 -2.37 0.45
N LEU A 26 -1.20 -2.43 0.05
CA LEU A 26 -0.25 -1.35 0.19
C LEU A 26 -0.17 -0.55 -1.11
N LYS A 27 -0.44 0.75 -1.05
CA LYS A 27 -0.22 1.66 -2.18
C LYS A 27 1.08 2.44 -1.99
N LEU A 28 1.91 2.40 -3.01
CA LEU A 28 3.18 3.13 -3.09
C LEU A 28 3.14 4.12 -4.25
N SER A 29 3.58 5.36 -4.03
CA SER A 29 3.75 6.30 -5.14
C SER A 29 4.97 5.90 -5.97
N GLY A 30 4.94 6.16 -7.29
CA GLY A 30 6.10 5.89 -8.14
C GLY A 30 7.34 6.69 -7.71
N GLU A 31 7.16 7.88 -7.16
CA GLU A 31 8.25 8.74 -6.68
C GLU A 31 9.12 8.08 -5.60
N VAL A 32 8.54 7.19 -4.81
CA VAL A 32 9.28 6.40 -3.81
C VAL A 32 10.36 5.58 -4.51
N PHE A 33 10.04 4.95 -5.65
CA PHE A 33 10.97 4.09 -6.37
C PHE A 33 12.13 4.85 -7.04
N GLY A 34 11.98 6.15 -7.27
CA GLY A 34 13.01 6.96 -7.92
C GLY A 34 14.10 7.47 -6.99
N GLY A 35 13.99 7.30 -5.67
CA GLY A 35 14.97 7.86 -4.73
C GLY A 35 15.18 9.38 -4.90
N GLY A 36 14.15 10.10 -5.40
CA GLY A 36 14.23 11.53 -5.72
C GLY A 36 14.69 11.84 -7.15
N GLN A 37 14.96 10.83 -7.98
CA GLN A 37 15.39 10.95 -9.38
C GLN A 37 14.39 10.28 -10.33
N ILE A 38 14.62 10.45 -11.64
CA ILE A 38 13.87 9.73 -12.68
C ILE A 38 14.41 8.30 -12.76
N GLY A 39 13.50 7.33 -12.83
CA GLY A 39 13.85 5.92 -12.94
C GLY A 39 13.60 5.15 -11.65
N ILE A 40 14.31 4.04 -11.48
CA ILE A 40 14.22 3.15 -10.32
C ILE A 40 15.54 3.19 -9.57
N ASP A 41 15.47 3.46 -8.27
CA ASP A 41 16.58 3.30 -7.34
C ASP A 41 16.54 1.88 -6.78
N PRO A 42 17.57 1.04 -7.07
CA PRO A 42 17.59 -0.35 -6.62
C PRO A 42 17.62 -0.50 -5.10
N ASP A 43 18.27 0.41 -4.38
CA ASP A 43 18.39 0.33 -2.93
C ASP A 43 17.05 0.60 -2.25
N VAL A 44 16.28 1.57 -2.77
CA VAL A 44 14.91 1.83 -2.31
C VAL A 44 13.99 0.65 -2.60
N ALA A 45 14.03 0.10 -3.80
CA ALA A 45 13.21 -1.06 -4.15
C ALA A 45 13.57 -2.29 -3.29
N HIS A 46 14.85 -2.49 -2.98
CA HIS A 46 15.33 -3.54 -2.09
C HIS A 46 14.84 -3.33 -0.64
N SER A 47 14.96 -2.12 -0.09
CA SER A 47 14.48 -1.80 1.27
C SER A 47 12.97 -2.08 1.41
N ILE A 48 12.15 -1.66 0.42
CA ILE A 48 10.71 -1.95 0.42
C ILE A 48 10.47 -3.47 0.37
N ALA A 49 11.21 -4.20 -0.47
CA ALA A 49 11.06 -5.65 -0.60
C ALA A 49 11.34 -6.38 0.72
N LEU A 50 12.38 -5.97 1.46
CA LEU A 50 12.69 -6.55 2.77
C LEU A 50 11.58 -6.30 3.79
N GLN A 51 11.05 -5.07 3.88
CA GLN A 51 9.92 -4.76 4.78
C GLN A 51 8.66 -5.58 4.43
N VAL A 52 8.38 -5.77 3.14
CA VAL A 52 7.26 -6.61 2.68
C VAL A 52 7.52 -8.08 3.00
N ALA A 53 8.75 -8.57 2.83
CA ALA A 53 9.11 -9.95 3.15
C ALA A 53 8.85 -10.28 4.63
N ASP A 54 9.21 -9.38 5.54
CA ASP A 54 9.02 -9.54 6.98
C ASP A 54 7.53 -9.73 7.35
N VAL A 55 6.64 -8.93 6.76
CA VAL A 55 5.21 -9.02 7.07
C VAL A 55 4.53 -10.22 6.41
N VAL A 56 5.00 -10.64 5.23
CA VAL A 56 4.53 -11.87 4.58
C VAL A 56 4.97 -13.10 5.35
N ALA A 57 6.20 -13.12 5.85
CA ALA A 57 6.70 -14.19 6.72
C ALA A 57 5.90 -14.30 8.02
N ALA A 58 5.36 -13.20 8.53
CA ALA A 58 4.46 -13.17 9.68
C ALA A 58 3.01 -13.62 9.36
N GLY A 59 2.71 -13.99 8.10
CA GLY A 59 1.42 -14.53 7.68
C GLY A 59 0.44 -13.54 7.07
N THR A 60 0.85 -12.28 6.82
CA THR A 60 0.00 -11.28 6.15
C THR A 60 -0.09 -11.57 4.65
N GLN A 61 -1.31 -11.56 4.10
CA GLN A 61 -1.57 -11.59 2.67
C GLN A 61 -1.42 -10.17 2.11
N MET A 62 -0.38 -9.92 1.32
CA MET A 62 0.00 -8.60 0.83
C MET A 62 -0.30 -8.43 -0.65
N ALA A 63 -1.14 -7.46 -0.98
CA ALA A 63 -1.29 -6.91 -2.33
C ALA A 63 -0.65 -5.52 -2.39
N ILE A 64 -0.07 -5.16 -3.54
CA ILE A 64 0.61 -3.88 -3.72
C ILE A 64 0.12 -3.22 -5.00
N VAL A 65 -0.20 -1.92 -4.93
CA VAL A 65 -0.42 -1.05 -6.10
C VAL A 65 0.70 -0.03 -6.14
N VAL A 66 1.36 0.08 -7.28
CA VAL A 66 2.47 1.03 -7.47
C VAL A 66 2.10 2.13 -8.48
N GLY A 67 2.52 3.36 -8.21
CA GLY A 67 2.44 4.48 -9.16
C GLY A 67 3.58 4.46 -10.17
N GLY A 68 3.49 5.32 -11.21
CA GLY A 68 4.51 5.51 -12.26
C GLY A 68 5.16 6.90 -12.25
N GLY A 69 4.95 7.69 -11.19
CA GLY A 69 5.36 9.09 -11.13
C GLY A 69 6.87 9.36 -11.16
N ASN A 70 7.69 8.33 -10.92
CA ASN A 70 9.15 8.37 -11.07
C ASN A 70 9.63 8.39 -12.54
N PHE A 71 8.77 8.02 -13.47
CA PHE A 71 9.06 8.09 -14.90
C PHE A 71 8.32 9.25 -15.54
N PHE A 72 6.98 9.29 -15.39
CA PHE A 72 6.14 10.27 -16.06
C PHE A 72 4.96 10.65 -15.15
N ARG A 73 4.71 11.98 -15.09
CA ARG A 73 3.47 12.53 -14.53
C ARG A 73 2.58 12.95 -15.68
N GLY A 74 1.52 12.17 -15.97
CA GLY A 74 0.59 12.43 -17.07
C GLY A 74 0.05 13.87 -17.09
N ALA A 75 -0.29 14.41 -15.91
CA ALA A 75 -0.75 15.80 -15.80
C ALA A 75 0.31 16.82 -16.23
N GLN A 76 1.60 16.61 -15.92
CA GLN A 76 2.68 17.53 -16.32
C GLN A 76 2.97 17.44 -17.82
N LEU A 77 2.90 16.23 -18.40
CA LEU A 77 3.09 16.05 -19.84
C LEU A 77 1.93 16.68 -20.63
N SER A 78 0.70 16.55 -20.12
CA SER A 78 -0.46 17.19 -20.71
C SER A 78 -0.36 18.72 -20.72
N GLN A 79 0.13 19.32 -19.64
CA GLN A 79 0.39 20.77 -19.57
C GLN A 79 1.43 21.25 -20.60
N ARG A 80 2.27 20.34 -21.11
CA ARG A 80 3.29 20.62 -22.14
C ARG A 80 2.82 20.26 -23.55
N GLY A 81 1.51 20.00 -23.76
CA GLY A 81 0.89 19.78 -25.05
C GLY A 81 0.70 18.34 -25.49
N MET A 82 0.96 17.35 -24.60
CA MET A 82 0.64 15.96 -24.88
C MET A 82 -0.85 15.70 -24.59
N ASP A 83 -1.51 14.86 -25.40
CA ASP A 83 -2.87 14.41 -25.12
C ASP A 83 -2.91 13.67 -23.78
N ARG A 84 -3.88 14.00 -22.95
CA ARG A 84 -3.99 13.50 -21.57
C ARG A 84 -4.11 11.98 -21.50
N ASP A 85 -4.91 11.37 -22.36
CA ASP A 85 -5.11 9.93 -22.42
C ASP A 85 -3.80 9.20 -22.75
N ARG A 86 -3.03 9.72 -23.71
CA ARG A 86 -1.72 9.16 -24.08
C ARG A 86 -0.70 9.30 -22.95
N ALA A 87 -0.68 10.45 -22.29
CA ALA A 87 0.18 10.67 -21.13
C ALA A 87 -0.17 9.73 -19.97
N ASP A 88 -1.45 9.46 -19.74
CA ASP A 88 -1.91 8.52 -18.73
C ASP A 88 -1.52 7.07 -19.06
N TYR A 89 -1.61 6.63 -20.34
CA TYR A 89 -1.10 5.33 -20.78
C TYR A 89 0.41 5.19 -20.56
N MET A 90 1.19 6.23 -20.84
CA MET A 90 2.63 6.23 -20.52
C MET A 90 2.87 6.06 -19.01
N GLY A 91 2.11 6.76 -18.18
CA GLY A 91 2.13 6.58 -16.72
C GLY A 91 1.80 5.16 -16.30
N MET A 92 0.78 4.53 -16.92
CA MET A 92 0.42 3.13 -16.67
C MET A 92 1.56 2.18 -17.02
N LEU A 93 2.26 2.37 -18.16
CA LEU A 93 3.44 1.56 -18.49
C LEU A 93 4.58 1.78 -17.50
N GLY A 94 4.77 3.01 -17.01
CA GLY A 94 5.71 3.31 -15.93
C GLY A 94 5.44 2.51 -14.66
N THR A 95 4.16 2.30 -14.31
CA THR A 95 3.82 1.44 -13.17
C THR A 95 4.26 0.00 -13.36
N VAL A 96 4.18 -0.52 -14.59
CA VAL A 96 4.58 -1.90 -14.90
C VAL A 96 6.07 -2.09 -14.69
N MET A 97 6.90 -1.11 -15.10
CA MET A 97 8.35 -1.16 -14.85
C MET A 97 8.65 -1.23 -13.35
N ASN A 98 7.97 -0.42 -12.52
CA ASN A 98 8.10 -0.50 -11.07
C ASN A 98 7.64 -1.85 -10.49
N CYS A 99 6.54 -2.43 -11.03
CA CYS A 99 6.08 -3.76 -10.61
C CYS A 99 7.14 -4.84 -10.85
N LEU A 100 7.76 -4.83 -12.03
CA LEU A 100 8.78 -5.83 -12.39
C LEU A 100 10.04 -5.69 -11.51
N ALA A 101 10.47 -4.46 -11.24
CA ALA A 101 11.59 -4.23 -10.34
C ALA A 101 11.28 -4.72 -8.92
N LEU A 102 10.12 -4.36 -8.37
CA LEU A 102 9.73 -4.80 -7.03
C LEU A 102 9.56 -6.33 -6.98
N GLN A 103 9.02 -6.95 -8.03
CA GLN A 103 8.93 -8.41 -8.12
C GLN A 103 10.31 -9.07 -8.01
N ASP A 104 11.30 -8.59 -8.77
CA ASP A 104 12.64 -9.14 -8.76
C ASP A 104 13.27 -9.09 -7.36
N PHE A 105 13.16 -7.95 -6.67
CA PHE A 105 13.68 -7.80 -5.31
C PHE A 105 12.91 -8.66 -4.28
N LEU A 106 11.61 -8.78 -4.38
CA LEU A 106 10.81 -9.65 -3.52
C LEU A 106 11.16 -11.12 -3.70
N GLU A 107 11.30 -11.58 -4.95
CA GLU A 107 11.69 -12.96 -5.25
C GLU A 107 13.12 -13.25 -4.78
N LYS A 108 14.04 -12.29 -4.87
CA LYS A 108 15.40 -12.37 -4.27
C LYS A 108 15.37 -12.42 -2.74
N ALA A 109 14.37 -11.76 -2.12
CA ALA A 109 14.12 -11.85 -0.68
C ALA A 109 13.37 -13.14 -0.27
N GLY A 110 13.12 -14.07 -1.19
CA GLY A 110 12.46 -15.34 -0.94
C GLY A 110 10.93 -15.30 -0.93
N VAL A 111 10.33 -14.20 -1.38
CA VAL A 111 8.86 -14.02 -1.41
C VAL A 111 8.31 -14.32 -2.81
N PRO A 112 7.56 -15.41 -3.00
CA PRO A 112 6.93 -15.69 -4.30
C PRO A 112 5.97 -14.57 -4.69
N THR A 113 6.17 -13.95 -5.85
CA THR A 113 5.45 -12.75 -6.27
C THR A 113 4.80 -12.93 -7.64
N ARG A 114 3.67 -12.27 -7.89
CA ARG A 114 3.00 -12.21 -9.20
C ARG A 114 2.65 -10.78 -9.54
N VAL A 115 3.05 -10.34 -10.73
CA VAL A 115 2.60 -9.08 -11.32
C VAL A 115 1.35 -9.36 -12.14
N GLN A 116 0.30 -8.57 -11.88
CA GLN A 116 -0.94 -8.58 -12.67
C GLN A 116 -1.21 -7.18 -13.23
N THR A 117 -1.62 -7.11 -14.51
CA THR A 117 -1.80 -5.83 -15.20
C THR A 117 -3.21 -5.69 -15.78
N ALA A 118 -3.75 -4.49 -15.71
CA ALA A 118 -5.05 -4.14 -16.27
C ALA A 118 -5.02 -4.02 -17.80
N ILE A 119 -3.84 -3.79 -18.38
CA ILE A 119 -3.59 -3.84 -19.83
C ILE A 119 -2.98 -5.21 -20.14
N THR A 120 -3.53 -5.92 -21.12
CA THR A 120 -3.04 -7.26 -21.50
C THR A 120 -1.63 -7.16 -22.07
N MET A 121 -0.68 -7.82 -21.41
CA MET A 121 0.72 -7.94 -21.84
C MET A 121 1.30 -9.29 -21.41
N GLY A 122 0.69 -10.37 -21.89
CA GLY A 122 0.90 -11.74 -21.42
C GLY A 122 2.34 -12.26 -21.44
N GLN A 123 3.25 -11.64 -22.21
CA GLN A 123 4.68 -11.96 -22.20
C GLN A 123 5.42 -11.36 -20.99
N VAL A 124 4.82 -10.39 -20.30
CA VAL A 124 5.47 -9.60 -19.23
C VAL A 124 4.81 -9.86 -17.89
N ALA A 125 3.47 -9.92 -17.85
CA ALA A 125 2.70 -10.04 -16.62
C ALA A 125 1.37 -10.77 -16.86
N GLU A 126 0.79 -11.32 -15.81
CA GLU A 126 -0.52 -11.94 -15.87
C GLU A 126 -1.61 -10.88 -16.11
N PRO A 127 -2.68 -11.19 -16.88
CA PRO A 127 -3.85 -10.32 -16.91
C PRO A 127 -4.53 -10.32 -15.54
N TYR A 128 -4.95 -9.12 -15.10
CA TYR A 128 -5.66 -8.97 -13.83
C TYR A 128 -7.03 -9.67 -13.88
N ILE A 129 -7.23 -10.58 -12.95
CA ILE A 129 -8.50 -11.26 -12.68
C ILE A 129 -8.63 -11.35 -11.16
N PRO A 130 -9.66 -10.74 -10.52
CA PRO A 130 -9.78 -10.69 -9.06
C PRO A 130 -9.62 -12.05 -8.37
N ARG A 131 -10.35 -13.07 -8.83
CA ARG A 131 -10.28 -14.44 -8.28
C ARG A 131 -8.89 -15.08 -8.40
N ARG A 132 -8.10 -14.70 -9.41
CA ARG A 132 -6.72 -15.16 -9.55
C ARG A 132 -5.81 -14.46 -8.53
N ALA A 133 -6.01 -13.15 -8.32
CA ALA A 133 -5.29 -12.40 -7.31
C ALA A 133 -5.56 -12.97 -5.91
N GLU A 134 -6.83 -13.16 -5.54
CA GLU A 134 -7.22 -13.81 -4.28
C GLU A 134 -6.51 -15.16 -4.11
N ARG A 135 -6.52 -16.00 -5.15
CA ARG A 135 -5.88 -17.33 -5.07
C ARG A 135 -4.36 -17.26 -4.90
N HIS A 136 -3.70 -16.22 -5.44
CA HIS A 136 -2.28 -16.01 -5.19
C HIS A 136 -2.03 -15.60 -3.73
N LEU A 137 -2.83 -14.68 -3.19
CA LEU A 137 -2.74 -14.24 -1.80
C LEU A 137 -2.97 -15.40 -0.81
N GLU A 138 -3.97 -16.23 -1.05
CA GLU A 138 -4.24 -17.45 -0.26
C GLU A 138 -3.07 -18.45 -0.25
N LYS A 139 -2.25 -18.45 -1.30
CA LYS A 139 -1.04 -19.26 -1.41
C LYS A 139 0.21 -18.59 -0.82
N GLY A 140 0.06 -17.49 -0.09
CA GLY A 140 1.17 -16.75 0.49
C GLY A 140 2.05 -16.02 -0.53
N ARG A 141 1.52 -15.72 -1.73
CA ARG A 141 2.22 -14.94 -2.75
C ARG A 141 1.87 -13.47 -2.61
N VAL A 142 2.83 -12.60 -2.83
CA VAL A 142 2.54 -11.17 -3.04
C VAL A 142 1.97 -10.97 -4.45
N VAL A 143 0.96 -10.12 -4.55
CA VAL A 143 0.41 -9.70 -5.85
C VAL A 143 0.68 -8.21 -6.03
N ILE A 144 1.34 -7.84 -7.13
CA ILE A 144 1.61 -6.45 -7.49
C ILE A 144 0.75 -6.08 -8.69
N PHE A 145 -0.05 -5.01 -8.57
CA PHE A 145 -0.92 -4.53 -9.63
C PHE A 145 -0.28 -3.39 -10.40
N GLY A 146 -0.11 -3.59 -11.70
CA GLY A 146 0.41 -2.62 -12.65
C GLY A 146 -0.63 -2.18 -13.69
N ALA A 147 -0.28 -1.18 -14.48
CA ALA A 147 -1.11 -0.57 -15.51
C ALA A 147 -2.41 0.08 -14.98
N GLY A 148 -2.43 0.47 -13.71
CA GLY A 148 -3.55 1.20 -13.12
C GLY A 148 -4.90 0.49 -13.27
N ALA A 149 -5.93 1.23 -13.71
CA ALA A 149 -7.23 0.67 -14.08
C ALA A 149 -7.27 0.15 -15.52
N GLY A 150 -6.21 0.36 -16.31
CA GLY A 150 -6.22 0.15 -17.77
C GLY A 150 -6.99 1.23 -18.54
N LEU A 151 -7.41 2.28 -17.85
CA LEU A 151 -8.22 3.38 -18.38
C LEU A 151 -7.57 4.72 -17.98
N PRO A 152 -7.54 5.71 -18.90
CA PRO A 152 -7.10 7.07 -18.60
C PRO A 152 -7.98 7.73 -17.52
N TYR A 153 -7.49 8.85 -16.97
CA TYR A 153 -8.16 9.71 -15.99
C TYR A 153 -8.34 9.14 -14.57
N PHE A 154 -7.94 7.89 -14.32
CA PHE A 154 -7.96 7.31 -12.98
C PHE A 154 -6.60 7.44 -12.30
N SER A 155 -6.62 7.89 -11.05
CA SER A 155 -5.41 7.95 -10.23
C SER A 155 -5.03 6.58 -9.69
N THR A 156 -3.77 6.44 -9.29
CA THR A 156 -3.29 5.24 -8.60
C THR A 156 -3.98 5.04 -7.24
N ASP A 157 -4.42 6.12 -6.56
CA ASP A 157 -5.14 6.04 -5.28
C ASP A 157 -6.54 5.44 -5.49
N THR A 158 -7.27 5.88 -6.52
CA THR A 158 -8.57 5.29 -6.91
C THR A 158 -8.42 3.82 -7.26
N VAL A 159 -7.38 3.46 -8.03
CA VAL A 159 -7.09 2.06 -8.37
C VAL A 159 -6.79 1.22 -7.13
N ALA A 160 -6.02 1.75 -6.19
CA ALA A 160 -5.70 1.05 -4.94
C ALA A 160 -6.96 0.76 -4.12
N ALA A 161 -7.87 1.74 -3.98
CA ALA A 161 -9.14 1.55 -3.31
C ALA A 161 -10.00 0.47 -4.01
N GLN A 162 -10.11 0.54 -5.34
CA GLN A 162 -10.84 -0.44 -6.13
C GLN A 162 -10.28 -1.86 -5.94
N ARG A 163 -8.96 -2.05 -6.12
CA ARG A 163 -8.32 -3.36 -5.99
C ARG A 163 -8.45 -3.92 -4.58
N ALA A 164 -8.31 -3.07 -3.53
CA ALA A 164 -8.50 -3.49 -2.15
C ALA A 164 -9.90 -4.08 -1.91
N LEU A 165 -10.93 -3.43 -2.43
CA LEU A 165 -12.32 -3.92 -2.35
C LEU A 165 -12.53 -5.20 -3.14
N GLU A 166 -12.06 -5.26 -4.40
CA GLU A 166 -12.24 -6.40 -5.29
C GLU A 166 -11.65 -7.71 -4.75
N ILE A 167 -10.53 -7.63 -4.01
CA ILE A 167 -9.83 -8.80 -3.45
C ILE A 167 -10.08 -9.00 -1.95
N GLY A 168 -11.02 -8.25 -1.35
CA GLY A 168 -11.42 -8.39 0.04
C GLY A 168 -10.33 -8.05 1.05
N CYS A 169 -9.62 -6.93 0.87
CA CYS A 169 -8.69 -6.43 1.87
C CYS A 169 -9.43 -5.86 3.08
N GLU A 170 -8.81 -5.94 4.25
CA GLU A 170 -9.33 -5.40 5.50
C GLU A 170 -8.98 -3.91 5.68
N VAL A 171 -7.92 -3.47 5.02
CA VAL A 171 -7.42 -2.09 5.10
C VAL A 171 -6.66 -1.71 3.85
N LEU A 172 -6.76 -0.43 3.47
CA LEU A 172 -5.92 0.20 2.46
C LEU A 172 -4.80 0.98 3.15
N LEU A 173 -3.56 0.61 2.89
CA LEU A 173 -2.36 1.24 3.43
C LEU A 173 -1.78 2.21 2.40
N LEU A 174 -1.70 3.51 2.75
CA LEU A 174 -1.11 4.54 1.91
C LEU A 174 0.26 4.93 2.46
N GLY A 175 1.31 4.33 1.92
CA GLY A 175 2.69 4.66 2.26
C GLY A 175 3.12 5.97 1.60
N LYS A 176 3.52 6.96 2.39
CA LYS A 176 3.95 8.29 1.95
C LYS A 176 5.45 8.47 2.15
N ASN A 177 6.07 9.26 1.29
CA ASN A 177 7.45 9.70 1.47
C ASN A 177 7.46 11.15 2.02
N GLY A 178 8.18 11.38 3.11
CA GLY A 178 8.37 12.71 3.69
C GLY A 178 7.17 13.28 4.46
N VAL A 179 6.10 12.49 4.67
CA VAL A 179 4.95 12.84 5.52
C VAL A 179 4.45 11.57 6.20
N ASP A 180 4.27 11.61 7.51
CA ASP A 180 3.95 10.43 8.33
C ASP A 180 2.46 10.29 8.69
N GLY A 181 1.57 11.02 8.02
CA GLY A 181 0.13 10.98 8.27
C GLY A 181 -0.64 12.08 7.56
N VAL A 182 -1.85 12.35 8.04
CA VAL A 182 -2.73 13.44 7.58
C VAL A 182 -2.65 14.59 8.55
N TYR A 183 -2.48 15.80 8.02
CA TYR A 183 -2.36 17.04 8.78
C TYR A 183 -3.48 18.01 8.43
N ASP A 184 -3.77 18.94 9.32
CA ASP A 184 -4.75 20.02 9.11
C ASP A 184 -4.24 21.13 8.16
N ALA A 185 -2.92 21.21 7.94
CA ALA A 185 -2.23 22.04 6.95
C ALA A 185 -1.00 21.28 6.42
N ASP A 186 -0.32 21.78 5.40
CA ASP A 186 0.92 21.16 4.90
C ASP A 186 2.07 21.38 5.90
N PRO A 187 2.58 20.35 6.59
CA PRO A 187 3.62 20.48 7.60
C PRO A 187 4.96 20.99 7.05
N ARG A 188 5.16 20.95 5.73
CA ARG A 188 6.36 21.50 5.07
C ARG A 188 6.30 23.02 4.91
N ILE A 189 5.09 23.58 4.97
CA ILE A 189 4.83 25.01 4.82
C ILE A 189 4.49 25.64 6.17
N ASP A 190 3.65 24.95 6.97
CA ASP A 190 3.22 25.40 8.27
C ASP A 190 3.76 24.48 9.39
N PRO A 191 4.81 24.92 10.13
CA PRO A 191 5.36 24.15 11.24
C PRO A 191 4.38 23.95 12.42
N ALA A 192 3.25 24.68 12.46
CA ALA A 192 2.20 24.52 13.47
C ALA A 192 1.14 23.50 13.05
N ALA A 193 1.25 22.92 11.84
CA ALA A 193 0.33 21.88 11.35
C ALA A 193 0.24 20.71 12.33
N ARG A 194 -0.98 20.26 12.59
CA ARG A 194 -1.24 19.17 13.55
C ARG A 194 -1.65 17.92 12.80
N LYS A 195 -1.00 16.80 13.14
CA LYS A 195 -1.36 15.48 12.63
C LYS A 195 -2.63 14.98 13.31
N PHE A 196 -3.50 14.36 12.53
CA PHE A 196 -4.65 13.61 13.04
C PHE A 196 -4.22 12.17 13.35
N ASP A 197 -4.59 11.65 14.51
CA ASP A 197 -4.50 10.21 14.79
C ASP A 197 -5.62 9.45 14.09
N VAL A 198 -6.83 10.00 14.16
CA VAL A 198 -8.03 9.47 13.49
C VAL A 198 -8.79 10.63 12.85
N ILE A 199 -9.30 10.44 11.65
CA ILE A 199 -10.14 11.41 10.95
C ILE A 199 -11.24 10.69 10.16
N THR A 200 -12.40 11.33 9.97
CA THR A 200 -13.48 10.76 9.17
C THR A 200 -13.28 11.01 7.68
N TYR A 201 -13.79 10.11 6.82
CA TYR A 201 -13.80 10.34 5.36
C TYR A 201 -14.47 11.68 5.01
N ASN A 202 -15.58 12.01 5.67
CA ASN A 202 -16.30 13.26 5.41
C ASN A 202 -15.49 14.49 5.79
N ASP A 203 -14.70 14.43 6.86
CA ASP A 203 -13.81 15.53 7.23
C ASP A 203 -12.66 15.69 6.23
N VAL A 204 -12.09 14.58 5.75
CA VAL A 204 -11.08 14.61 4.68
C VAL A 204 -11.62 15.30 3.43
N LEU A 205 -12.82 14.88 2.96
CA LEU A 205 -13.45 15.44 1.77
C LEU A 205 -13.84 16.91 1.95
N ARG A 206 -14.49 17.23 3.08
CA ARG A 206 -14.97 18.60 3.36
C ARG A 206 -13.84 19.62 3.49
N ARG A 207 -12.72 19.22 4.11
CA ARG A 207 -11.56 20.08 4.33
C ARG A 207 -10.59 20.07 3.14
N GLY A 208 -10.79 19.19 2.14
CA GLY A 208 -9.89 19.07 1.00
C GLY A 208 -8.46 18.62 1.38
N LEU A 209 -8.34 17.75 2.39
CA LEU A 209 -7.03 17.32 2.89
C LEU A 209 -6.33 16.40 1.88
N ALA A 210 -5.02 16.58 1.71
CA ALA A 210 -4.20 15.86 0.73
C ALA A 210 -3.84 14.43 1.18
N VAL A 211 -4.85 13.60 1.39
CA VAL A 211 -4.71 12.17 1.75
C VAL A 211 -4.53 11.31 0.51
N ALA A 212 -5.55 11.31 -0.31
CA ALA A 212 -5.71 10.64 -1.59
C ALA A 212 -6.67 11.49 -2.43
N ASP A 213 -6.93 11.12 -3.67
CA ASP A 213 -7.96 11.82 -4.45
C ASP A 213 -9.37 11.55 -3.90
N ALA A 214 -10.30 12.49 -4.18
CA ALA A 214 -11.65 12.45 -3.64
C ALA A 214 -12.44 11.19 -4.07
N THR A 215 -12.14 10.63 -5.24
CA THR A 215 -12.76 9.40 -5.74
C THR A 215 -12.35 8.20 -4.88
N ALA A 216 -11.06 8.07 -4.57
CA ALA A 216 -10.56 7.02 -3.67
C ALA A 216 -11.20 7.10 -2.28
N ILE A 217 -11.24 8.32 -1.70
CA ILE A 217 -11.85 8.53 -0.37
C ILE A 217 -13.34 8.21 -0.38
N SER A 218 -14.09 8.64 -1.42
CA SER A 218 -15.51 8.34 -1.55
C SER A 218 -15.78 6.85 -1.71
N LEU A 219 -14.97 6.18 -2.54
CA LEU A 219 -15.08 4.73 -2.76
C LEU A 219 -14.85 3.94 -1.46
N CYS A 220 -13.82 4.30 -0.70
CA CYS A 220 -13.54 3.69 0.61
C CYS A 220 -14.65 3.97 1.62
N ARG A 221 -15.16 5.22 1.69
CA ARG A 221 -16.30 5.59 2.56
C ARG A 221 -17.53 4.76 2.28
N ASP A 222 -17.94 4.68 1.02
CA ASP A 222 -19.20 4.05 0.60
C ASP A 222 -19.16 2.51 0.82
N ASN A 223 -17.97 1.93 0.94
CA ASN A 223 -17.77 0.51 1.19
C ASN A 223 -17.17 0.20 2.59
N GLY A 224 -17.01 1.20 3.45
CA GLY A 224 -16.50 1.00 4.80
C GLY A 224 -15.03 0.53 4.89
N MET A 225 -14.23 0.75 3.84
CA MET A 225 -12.82 0.35 3.77
C MET A 225 -11.95 1.33 4.56
N PRO A 226 -11.37 0.96 5.70
CA PRO A 226 -10.47 1.84 6.44
C PRO A 226 -9.20 2.12 5.65
N ILE A 227 -8.65 3.34 5.84
CA ILE A 227 -7.39 3.75 5.22
C ILE A 227 -6.42 4.11 6.33
N VAL A 228 -5.19 3.60 6.27
CA VAL A 228 -4.09 4.07 7.13
C VAL A 228 -3.08 4.80 6.27
N VAL A 229 -2.81 6.07 6.62
CA VAL A 229 -1.81 6.92 5.98
C VAL A 229 -0.60 7.01 6.88
N PHE A 230 0.57 6.60 6.42
CA PHE A 230 1.79 6.54 7.24
C PHE A 230 3.05 6.83 6.43
N GLY A 231 4.13 7.17 7.12
CA GLY A 231 5.45 7.36 6.50
C GLY A 231 6.14 6.03 6.21
N LEU A 232 6.82 5.94 5.07
CA LEU A 232 7.53 4.73 4.61
C LEU A 232 8.94 4.60 5.20
N GLU A 233 9.15 5.03 6.43
CA GLU A 233 10.40 4.76 7.15
C GLU A 233 10.55 3.26 7.42
N ASP A 234 11.80 2.82 7.64
CA ASP A 234 12.12 1.42 7.89
C ASP A 234 11.33 0.83 9.05
N GLY A 235 10.72 -0.32 8.81
CA GLY A 235 9.92 -1.06 9.76
C GLY A 235 8.46 -0.58 9.91
N ASN A 236 8.07 0.55 9.35
CA ASN A 236 6.71 1.09 9.55
C ASN A 236 5.62 0.25 8.89
N ILE A 237 5.90 -0.44 7.78
CA ILE A 237 4.93 -1.37 7.18
C ILE A 237 4.54 -2.46 8.20
N ALA A 238 5.52 -3.07 8.85
CA ALA A 238 5.28 -4.10 9.87
C ALA A 238 4.56 -3.55 11.10
N ARG A 239 4.90 -2.35 11.54
CA ARG A 239 4.26 -1.69 12.69
C ARG A 239 2.78 -1.42 12.45
N VAL A 240 2.43 -0.86 11.28
CA VAL A 240 1.01 -0.64 10.91
C VAL A 240 0.25 -1.97 10.86
N ILE A 241 0.83 -3.00 10.25
CA ILE A 241 0.17 -4.32 10.12
C ILE A 241 -0.02 -5.00 11.48
N ARG A 242 0.83 -4.71 12.45
CA ARG A 242 0.65 -5.15 13.85
C ARG A 242 -0.36 -4.31 14.65
N GLY A 243 -0.98 -3.30 14.03
CA GLY A 243 -1.96 -2.43 14.68
C GLY A 243 -1.36 -1.31 15.52
N GLU A 244 -0.05 -1.01 15.38
CA GLU A 244 0.54 0.13 16.06
C GLU A 244 -0.05 1.45 15.53
N ARG A 245 -0.34 2.38 16.44
CA ARG A 245 -0.91 3.70 16.10
C ARG A 245 0.16 4.64 15.55
N ILE A 246 0.69 4.31 14.39
CA ILE A 246 1.54 5.20 13.62
C ILE A 246 0.76 5.74 12.41
N GLY A 247 0.97 6.99 12.08
CA GLY A 247 0.24 7.62 10.98
C GLY A 247 -1.17 8.09 11.36
N THR A 248 -2.07 8.11 10.42
CA THR A 248 -3.46 8.54 10.55
C THR A 248 -4.42 7.48 10.05
N LEU A 249 -5.40 7.11 10.87
CA LEU A 249 -6.51 6.24 10.48
C LEU A 249 -7.68 7.07 9.93
N VAL A 250 -8.10 6.80 8.69
CA VAL A 250 -9.28 7.38 8.06
C VAL A 250 -10.40 6.35 8.06
N ARG A 251 -11.55 6.66 8.67
CA ARG A 251 -12.68 5.73 8.83
C ARG A 251 -14.03 6.46 8.94
N ALA A 252 -15.15 5.73 9.01
CA ALA A 252 -16.45 6.30 9.34
C ALA A 252 -16.52 6.73 10.81
N ALA A 253 -17.39 7.70 11.12
CA ALA A 253 -17.68 8.07 12.50
C ALA A 253 -18.31 6.88 13.24
N GLY A 254 -17.90 6.64 14.48
CA GLY A 254 -18.42 5.54 15.31
C GLY A 254 -17.89 4.14 14.99
N GLN A 255 -17.12 3.93 13.93
CA GLN A 255 -16.44 2.65 13.70
C GLN A 255 -15.21 2.54 14.63
N GLY A 256 -15.16 1.49 15.47
CA GLY A 256 -13.97 1.13 16.21
C GLY A 256 -13.96 1.48 17.70
N GLU A 257 -15.03 2.00 18.30
CA GLU A 257 -15.20 1.96 19.76
C GLU A 257 -15.56 0.54 20.24
N GLU A 258 -16.25 -0.26 19.38
CA GLU A 258 -16.65 -1.63 19.69
C GLU A 258 -15.65 -2.70 19.24
N ALA A 259 -14.70 -2.40 18.36
CA ALA A 259 -13.77 -3.39 17.78
C ALA A 259 -12.41 -3.48 18.48
N GLY A 260 -12.26 -2.93 19.70
CA GLY A 260 -11.02 -3.10 20.46
C GLY A 260 -9.74 -2.70 19.69
N LEU A 261 -9.84 -1.74 18.79
CA LEU A 261 -8.66 -1.13 18.18
C LEU A 261 -7.87 -0.46 19.31
N PRO A 262 -6.59 -0.81 19.52
CA PRO A 262 -5.78 -0.25 20.61
C PRO A 262 -5.65 1.26 20.49
#